data_64df9cadb4a84d0b564356b89914a070
#
_entry.id   64df9cadb4a84d0b564356b89914a070
#
_cell.length_a   1.000
_cell.length_b   1.000
_cell.length_c   1.000
_cell.angle_alpha   90.00
_cell.angle_beta   90.00
_cell.angle_gamma   90.00
#
_symmetry.space_group_name_H-M   'P 1'
#
loop_
_entity.id
_entity.type
_entity.pdbx_description
1 polymer ?
#
loop_
_entity_poly.entity_id
_entity_poly.type
_entity_poly.pdbx_seq_one_letter_code
_entity_poly.pdbx_strand_id
1 'polypeptide(L)'
;MYNLIVLASRPSDWTHDRFIEWWRGEHAQVTYPLPGLRRWLHTELHDSGDEGSAGWDGLSVLSFDSEDAARAALASQEWAAAVRHVGDMRGRRIAVLGDEREMYRS
;
A
#
# COMPACT_ATOMS: atom_id res chain seq x y z
N MET A 1 12.48 -7.19 -8.46
CA MET A 1 12.52 -6.03 -7.55
C MET A 1 12.06 -6.45 -6.16
N TYR A 2 12.44 -5.70 -5.18
CA TYR A 2 12.02 -5.95 -3.81
C TYR A 2 10.84 -5.05 -3.47
N ASN A 3 9.79 -5.59 -2.91
CA ASN A 3 8.52 -4.89 -2.77
C ASN A 3 8.08 -4.73 -1.31
N LEU A 4 7.53 -3.56 -1.04
CA LEU A 4 6.68 -3.34 0.12
C LEU A 4 5.24 -3.48 -0.36
N ILE A 5 4.50 -4.41 0.24
CA ILE A 5 3.12 -4.71 -0.13
C ILE A 5 2.22 -4.31 1.04
N VAL A 6 1.25 -3.46 0.76
CA VAL A 6 0.31 -2.97 1.77
C VAL A 6 -1.09 -3.35 1.36
N LEU A 7 -1.78 -4.14 2.21
CA LEU A 7 -3.21 -4.34 2.11
C LEU A 7 -3.91 -3.41 3.09
N ALA A 8 -4.98 -2.79 2.64
CA ALA A 8 -5.70 -1.82 3.45
C ALA A 8 -7.21 -1.96 3.30
N SER A 9 -7.93 -1.71 4.39
CA SER A 9 -9.38 -1.60 4.38
C SER A 9 -9.79 -0.24 4.93
N ARG A 10 -10.96 0.23 4.48
CA ARG A 10 -11.52 1.49 4.92
C ARG A 10 -11.87 1.51 6.41
N PRO A 11 -11.93 2.68 7.04
CA PRO A 11 -12.59 2.81 8.35
C PRO A 11 -14.05 2.38 8.24
N SER A 12 -14.60 1.91 9.36
CA SER A 12 -15.96 1.33 9.37
C SER A 12 -17.06 2.31 8.96
N ASP A 13 -16.83 3.61 9.12
CA ASP A 13 -17.78 4.67 8.77
C ASP A 13 -17.58 5.25 7.37
N TRP A 14 -16.66 4.70 6.59
CA TRP A 14 -16.42 5.14 5.21
C TRP A 14 -16.95 4.12 4.21
N THR A 15 -17.37 4.63 3.04
CA THR A 15 -17.66 3.76 1.90
C THR A 15 -16.34 3.34 1.22
N HIS A 16 -16.40 2.26 0.44
CA HIS A 16 -15.28 1.83 -0.39
C HIS A 16 -14.83 2.95 -1.33
N ASP A 17 -15.77 3.59 -2.02
CA ASP A 17 -15.45 4.65 -2.99
C ASP A 17 -14.77 5.84 -2.33
N ARG A 18 -15.22 6.24 -1.15
CA ARG A 18 -14.59 7.32 -0.39
C ARG A 18 -13.15 6.98 -0.02
N PHE A 19 -12.90 5.73 0.39
CA PHE A 19 -11.56 5.26 0.73
C PHE A 19 -10.64 5.29 -0.49
N ILE A 20 -11.09 4.77 -1.64
CA ILE A 20 -10.29 4.72 -2.87
C ILE A 20 -9.95 6.14 -3.35
N GLU A 21 -10.90 7.06 -3.31
CA GLU A 21 -10.66 8.45 -3.71
C GLU A 21 -9.59 9.10 -2.83
N TRP A 22 -9.69 8.94 -1.52
CA TRP A 22 -8.70 9.47 -0.59
C TRP A 22 -7.33 8.82 -0.78
N TRP A 23 -7.33 7.49 -0.91
CA TRP A 23 -6.11 6.68 -0.99
C TRP A 23 -5.30 6.99 -2.25
N ARG A 24 -5.96 7.13 -3.38
CA ARG A 24 -5.33 7.46 -4.66
C ARG A 24 -5.07 8.95 -4.84
N GLY A 25 -5.73 9.79 -4.08
CA GLY A 25 -5.58 11.24 -4.15
C GLY A 25 -4.70 11.80 -3.06
N GLU A 26 -5.34 12.24 -1.97
CA GLU A 26 -4.67 12.95 -0.88
C GLU A 26 -3.55 12.14 -0.24
N HIS A 27 -3.81 10.86 0.06
CA HIS A 27 -2.79 10.02 0.70
C HIS A 27 -1.64 9.69 -0.24
N ALA A 28 -1.87 9.61 -1.53
CA ALA A 28 -0.83 9.37 -2.52
C ALA A 28 0.25 10.44 -2.49
N GLN A 29 -0.12 11.70 -2.21
CA GLN A 29 0.82 12.80 -2.20
C GLN A 29 1.92 12.64 -1.14
N VAL A 30 1.61 12.01 -0.01
CA VAL A 30 2.61 11.76 1.05
C VAL A 30 3.43 10.50 0.80
N THR A 31 3.03 9.65 -0.14
CA THR A 31 3.76 8.43 -0.51
C THR A 31 4.77 8.67 -1.63
N TYR A 32 4.47 9.57 -2.57
CA TYR A 32 5.35 9.88 -3.69
C TYR A 32 6.79 10.23 -3.29
N PRO A 33 7.04 10.96 -2.21
CA PRO A 33 8.42 11.33 -1.88
C PRO A 33 9.24 10.22 -1.21
N LEU A 34 8.78 8.97 -1.16
CA LEU A 34 9.54 7.90 -0.53
C LEU A 34 10.90 7.71 -1.20
N PRO A 35 12.00 7.72 -0.43
CA PRO A 35 13.33 7.56 -1.00
C PRO A 35 13.52 6.17 -1.61
N GLY A 36 14.14 6.13 -2.78
CA GLY A 36 14.44 4.87 -3.46
C GLY A 36 13.27 4.21 -4.18
N LEU A 37 12.10 4.81 -4.15
CA LEU A 37 10.92 4.26 -4.82
C LEU A 37 11.14 4.23 -6.33
N ARG A 38 10.98 3.04 -6.96
CA ARG A 38 11.16 2.83 -8.39
C ARG A 38 9.86 2.65 -9.15
N ARG A 39 8.88 2.02 -8.49
CA ARG A 39 7.61 1.70 -9.12
C ARG A 39 6.56 1.62 -8.03
N TRP A 40 5.35 2.07 -8.34
CA TRP A 40 4.26 2.03 -7.38
C TRP A 40 2.96 1.71 -8.11
N LEU A 41 2.30 0.64 -7.67
CA LEU A 41 1.03 0.17 -8.23
C LEU A 41 -0.03 0.15 -7.16
N HIS A 42 -1.22 0.56 -7.52
CA HIS A 42 -2.44 0.39 -6.73
C HIS A 42 -3.37 -0.58 -7.43
N THR A 43 -3.94 -1.51 -6.65
CA THR A 43 -5.03 -2.36 -7.10
C THR A 43 -6.23 -2.10 -6.20
N GLU A 44 -7.33 -1.69 -6.80
CA GLU A 44 -8.60 -1.59 -6.09
C GLU A 44 -9.17 -3.00 -5.93
N LEU A 45 -9.52 -3.37 -4.70
CA LEU A 45 -9.89 -4.74 -4.37
C LEU A 45 -11.39 -4.89 -4.24
N HIS A 46 -11.89 -6.05 -4.67
CA HIS A 46 -13.28 -6.45 -4.54
C HIS A 46 -13.33 -7.87 -3.99
N ASP A 47 -14.45 -8.21 -3.32
CA ASP A 47 -14.64 -9.53 -2.75
C ASP A 47 -14.70 -10.57 -3.88
N SER A 48 -13.84 -11.57 -3.82
CA SER A 48 -13.78 -12.66 -4.81
C SER A 48 -14.74 -13.80 -4.47
N GLY A 49 -15.30 -13.81 -3.27
CA GLY A 49 -16.07 -14.93 -2.73
C GLY A 49 -15.25 -15.90 -1.90
N ASP A 50 -13.92 -15.81 -1.94
CA ASP A 50 -13.06 -16.63 -1.09
C ASP A 50 -13.13 -16.14 0.36
N GLU A 51 -12.98 -17.10 1.30
CA GLU A 51 -12.95 -16.78 2.71
C GLU A 51 -11.81 -15.80 3.01
N GLY A 52 -12.12 -14.74 3.73
CA GLY A 52 -11.14 -13.72 4.10
C GLY A 52 -10.92 -12.61 3.09
N SER A 53 -11.51 -12.69 1.89
CA SER A 53 -11.36 -11.62 0.89
C SER A 53 -12.23 -10.41 1.18
N ALA A 54 -13.33 -10.57 1.92
CA ALA A 54 -14.27 -9.51 2.18
C ALA A 54 -13.67 -8.39 3.03
N GLY A 55 -14.00 -7.14 2.68
CA GLY A 55 -13.63 -5.97 3.48
C GLY A 55 -12.24 -5.41 3.20
N TRP A 56 -11.46 -6.00 2.30
CA TRP A 56 -10.22 -5.41 1.82
C TRP A 56 -10.54 -4.47 0.66
N ASP A 57 -10.00 -3.26 0.70
CA ASP A 57 -10.34 -2.21 -0.27
C ASP A 57 -9.21 -1.92 -1.24
N GLY A 58 -7.96 -2.05 -0.83
CA GLY A 58 -6.84 -1.71 -1.69
C GLY A 58 -5.58 -2.49 -1.40
N LEU A 59 -4.80 -2.71 -2.46
CA LEU A 59 -3.46 -3.29 -2.38
C LEU A 59 -2.50 -2.33 -3.06
N SER A 60 -1.42 -2.02 -2.36
CA SER A 60 -0.36 -1.14 -2.86
C SER A 60 0.94 -1.94 -2.94
N VAL A 61 1.63 -1.86 -4.06
CA VAL A 61 2.94 -2.47 -4.25
C VAL A 61 3.94 -1.37 -4.56
N LEU A 62 4.87 -1.17 -3.64
CA LEU A 62 5.93 -0.18 -3.78
C LEU A 62 7.24 -0.94 -4.00
N SER A 63 7.88 -0.72 -5.14
CA SER A 63 9.04 -1.49 -5.57
C SER A 63 10.34 -0.71 -5.42
N PHE A 64 11.38 -1.40 -4.96
CA PHE A 64 12.70 -0.87 -4.70
C PHE A 64 13.75 -1.75 -5.35
N ASP A 65 14.98 -1.25 -5.50
CA ASP A 65 16.07 -2.00 -6.12
C ASP A 65 16.53 -3.21 -5.28
N SER A 66 16.40 -3.12 -3.95
CA SER A 66 16.90 -4.13 -3.03
C SER A 66 16.13 -4.11 -1.72
N GLU A 67 16.34 -5.14 -0.91
CA GLU A 67 15.80 -5.19 0.46
C GLU A 67 16.32 -4.01 1.29
N ASP A 68 17.61 -3.69 1.17
CA ASP A 68 18.20 -2.57 1.91
C ASP A 68 17.54 -1.25 1.55
N ALA A 69 17.25 -1.03 0.27
CA ALA A 69 16.55 0.18 -0.19
C ALA A 69 15.14 0.25 0.36
N ALA A 70 14.41 -0.87 0.38
CA ALA A 70 13.07 -0.92 0.93
C ALA A 70 13.07 -0.63 2.44
N ARG A 71 14.00 -1.23 3.17
CA ARG A 71 14.12 -1.01 4.62
C ARG A 71 14.53 0.42 4.95
N ALA A 72 15.40 1.02 4.13
CA ALA A 72 15.76 2.43 4.28
C ALA A 72 14.54 3.34 4.10
N ALA A 73 13.70 3.04 3.10
CA ALA A 73 12.45 3.79 2.90
C ALA A 73 11.51 3.68 4.10
N LEU A 74 11.38 2.48 4.68
CA LEU A 74 10.55 2.26 5.87
C LEU A 74 11.09 3.01 7.10
N ALA A 75 12.39 3.27 7.17
CA ALA A 75 13.03 4.00 8.27
C ALA A 75 13.03 5.51 8.02
N SER A 76 12.52 5.99 6.89
CA SER A 76 12.58 7.39 6.50
C SER A 76 11.53 8.23 7.21
N GLN A 77 11.78 9.55 7.27
CA GLN A 77 10.80 10.52 7.76
C GLN A 77 9.58 10.59 6.85
N GLU A 78 9.77 10.36 5.55
CA GLU A 78 8.70 10.34 4.56
C GLU A 78 7.72 9.21 4.83
N TRP A 79 8.22 8.01 5.17
CA TRP A 79 7.35 6.91 5.56
C TRP A 79 6.61 7.22 6.86
N ALA A 80 7.29 7.78 7.85
CA ALA A 80 6.68 8.19 9.11
C ALA A 80 5.56 9.21 8.85
N ALA A 81 5.75 10.14 7.92
CA ALA A 81 4.72 11.11 7.54
C ALA A 81 3.51 10.42 6.90
N ALA A 82 3.75 9.43 6.02
CA ALA A 82 2.68 8.67 5.38
C ALA A 82 1.85 7.91 6.44
N VAL A 83 2.49 7.30 7.42
CA VAL A 83 1.81 6.59 8.51
C VAL A 83 0.99 7.58 9.36
N ARG A 84 1.56 8.74 9.69
CA ARG A 84 0.83 9.76 10.45
C ARG A 84 -0.38 10.30 9.69
N HIS A 85 -0.29 10.40 8.38
CA HIS A 85 -1.39 10.87 7.53
C HIS A 85 -2.62 9.97 7.64
N VAL A 86 -2.43 8.66 7.84
CA VAL A 86 -3.52 7.72 8.08
C VAL A 86 -4.20 8.01 9.42
N GLY A 87 -3.39 8.23 10.47
CA GLY A 87 -3.90 8.64 11.78
C GLY A 87 -5.00 7.75 12.34
N ASP A 88 -6.02 8.38 12.89
CA ASP A 88 -7.14 7.69 13.53
C ASP A 88 -8.16 7.15 12.53
N MET A 89 -8.04 7.51 11.25
CA MET A 89 -9.05 7.11 10.27
C MET A 89 -8.75 5.76 9.61
N ARG A 90 -7.61 5.15 9.93
CA ARG A 90 -7.24 3.87 9.31
C ARG A 90 -8.16 2.75 9.74
N GLY A 91 -8.49 1.88 8.78
CA GLY A 91 -9.13 0.63 9.05
C GLY A 91 -8.09 -0.47 9.30
N ARG A 92 -8.38 -1.70 8.86
CA ARG A 92 -7.46 -2.82 8.94
C ARG A 92 -6.32 -2.62 7.93
N ARG A 93 -5.07 -2.95 8.33
CA ARG A 93 -3.91 -2.74 7.47
C ARG A 93 -2.84 -3.78 7.76
N ILE A 94 -2.25 -4.31 6.69
CA ILE A 94 -1.09 -5.22 6.77
C ILE A 94 -0.02 -4.67 5.82
N ALA A 95 1.23 -4.59 6.29
CA ALA A 95 2.38 -4.22 5.48
C ALA A 95 3.41 -5.34 5.57
N VAL A 96 3.83 -5.87 4.43
CA VAL A 96 4.80 -6.96 4.35
C VAL A 96 5.86 -6.63 3.30
N LEU A 97 7.01 -7.27 3.44
CA LEU A 97 8.10 -7.16 2.46
C LEU A 97 8.22 -8.47 1.70
N GLY A 98 8.61 -8.39 0.43
CA GLY A 98 8.77 -9.59 -0.37
C GLY A 98 9.65 -9.38 -1.59
N ASP A 99 10.21 -10.48 -2.06
CA ASP A 99 11.07 -10.53 -3.23
C ASP A 99 10.24 -11.00 -4.43
N GLU A 100 10.17 -10.18 -5.46
CA GLU A 100 9.33 -10.44 -6.63
C GLU A 100 10.06 -11.34 -7.62
N ARG A 101 9.39 -12.37 -8.08
CA ARG A 101 9.86 -13.19 -9.20
C ARG A 101 8.75 -13.31 -10.24
N GLU A 102 9.05 -12.93 -11.47
CA GLU A 102 8.09 -13.14 -12.55
C GLU A 102 8.09 -14.61 -12.93
N MET A 103 6.94 -15.28 -12.80
CA MET A 103 6.79 -16.70 -13.06
C MET A 103 6.34 -16.99 -14.49
N TYR A 104 5.64 -16.02 -15.12
CA TYR A 104 5.10 -16.17 -16.46
C TYR A 104 4.81 -14.81 -17.06
N ARG A 105 5.07 -14.68 -18.35
CA ARG A 105 4.62 -13.53 -19.15
C ARG A 105 4.27 -14.05 -20.54
N SER A 106 3.10 -13.71 -21.04
CA SER A 106 2.66 -14.08 -22.39
C SER A 106 3.36 -13.25 -23.47
#